data_ba5ee8cc8eb33cd9ae48f9ed18e6ef99
#
_entry.id   ba5ee8cc8eb33cd9ae48f9ed18e6ef99
#
_cell.length_a   1.000
_cell.length_b   1.000
_cell.length_c   1.000
_cell.angle_alpha   90.00
_cell.angle_beta   90.00
_cell.angle_gamma   90.00
#
_symmetry.space_group_name_H-M   'P 1'
#
loop_
_entity.id
_entity.type
_entity.pdbx_description
1 polymer ?
#
loop_
_entity_poly.entity_id
_entity_poly.type
_entity_poly.pdbx_seq_one_letter_code
_entity_poly.pdbx_strand_id
1 'polypeptide(L)'
;MKKEFLQFDIVRDNALKLAHRIFTDGFIPDVIYVSLRGGAYLGNIISEYFKIVRKDAHPVYYAAVVARSYTGVGTADKVKVDGWTYSPDYLRVGDKVLLVDDIFDSGNTINYLAQIILDKGIPRNDLKVAVHDYKFFHDKPEQHLIQPDYWCRKHEASVHDENFWIHYMSHELTGLKETELEENYYRRDPELHDVLKIITED
;
A
#
# COMPACT_ATOMS: atom_id res chain seq x y z
N MET A 1 -12.83 -18.69 1.33
CA MET A 1 -11.97 -17.63 0.77
C MET A 1 -10.60 -18.22 0.48
N LYS A 2 -10.10 -18.11 -0.74
CA LYS A 2 -8.75 -18.57 -1.14
C LYS A 2 -7.74 -17.50 -0.70
N LYS A 3 -6.69 -17.88 0.05
CA LYS A 3 -5.60 -16.98 0.41
C LYS A 3 -4.36 -17.27 -0.42
N GLU A 4 -3.67 -16.21 -0.84
CA GLU A 4 -2.30 -16.27 -1.35
C GLU A 4 -1.37 -15.68 -0.29
N PHE A 5 -0.39 -16.46 0.15
CA PHE A 5 0.60 -16.04 1.14
C PHE A 5 1.79 -15.41 0.42
N LEU A 6 1.98 -14.11 0.62
CA LEU A 6 3.04 -13.35 -0.02
C LEU A 6 4.21 -13.15 0.93
N GLN A 7 5.34 -13.78 0.59
CA GLN A 7 6.57 -13.73 1.37
C GLN A 7 7.17 -12.31 1.40
N PHE A 8 7.77 -11.93 2.51
CA PHE A 8 8.31 -10.59 2.72
C PHE A 8 9.48 -10.25 1.79
N ASP A 9 10.32 -11.22 1.42
CA ASP A 9 11.42 -11.05 0.48
C ASP A 9 10.94 -10.80 -0.94
N ILE A 10 9.84 -11.43 -1.35
CA ILE A 10 9.18 -11.16 -2.64
C ILE A 10 8.66 -9.72 -2.68
N VAL A 11 8.02 -9.26 -1.59
CA VAL A 11 7.55 -7.87 -1.50
C VAL A 11 8.72 -6.90 -1.59
N ARG A 12 9.84 -7.19 -0.89
CA ARG A 12 11.05 -6.37 -0.93
C ARG A 12 11.62 -6.26 -2.34
N ASP A 13 11.80 -7.37 -3.02
CA ASP A 13 12.43 -7.40 -4.34
C ASP A 13 11.52 -6.72 -5.39
N ASN A 14 10.22 -6.89 -5.27
CA ASN A 14 9.24 -6.20 -6.08
C ASN A 14 9.24 -4.69 -5.81
N ALA A 15 9.37 -4.27 -4.54
CA ALA A 15 9.49 -2.86 -4.17
C ALA A 15 10.70 -2.18 -4.80
N LEU A 16 11.86 -2.86 -4.83
CA LEU A 16 13.06 -2.36 -5.48
C LEU A 16 12.86 -2.19 -6.99
N LYS A 17 12.25 -3.19 -7.65
CA LYS A 17 11.93 -3.11 -9.09
C LYS A 17 10.94 -1.99 -9.39
N LEU A 18 9.94 -1.80 -8.52
CA LEU A 18 8.94 -0.75 -8.64
C LEU A 18 9.59 0.64 -8.50
N ALA A 19 10.42 0.83 -7.47
CA ALA A 19 11.16 2.07 -7.26
C ALA A 19 12.07 2.41 -8.45
N HIS A 20 12.78 1.40 -8.98
CA HIS A 20 13.61 1.56 -10.17
C HIS A 20 12.79 1.98 -11.39
N ARG A 21 11.62 1.38 -11.61
CA ARG A 21 10.71 1.76 -12.71
C ARG A 21 10.23 3.21 -12.56
N ILE A 22 9.79 3.60 -11.36
CA ILE A 22 9.36 4.98 -11.08
C ILE A 22 10.49 5.98 -11.40
N PHE A 23 11.72 5.64 -11.00
CA PHE A 23 12.91 6.46 -11.26
C PHE A 23 13.23 6.56 -12.76
N THR A 24 13.19 5.43 -13.48
CA THR A 24 13.51 5.41 -14.94
C THR A 24 12.44 6.09 -15.79
N ASP A 25 11.20 6.16 -15.29
CA ASP A 25 10.13 6.96 -15.90
C ASP A 25 10.27 8.47 -15.62
N GLY A 26 11.34 8.88 -14.91
CA GLY A 26 11.67 10.28 -14.65
C GLY A 26 10.88 10.90 -13.49
N PHE A 27 10.17 10.10 -12.69
CA PHE A 27 9.49 10.60 -11.52
C PHE A 27 10.36 10.43 -10.26
N ILE A 28 10.83 11.55 -9.71
CA ILE A 28 11.61 11.58 -8.46
C ILE A 28 10.76 12.32 -7.43
N PRO A 29 10.23 11.63 -6.40
CA PRO A 29 9.36 12.26 -5.41
C PRO A 29 10.12 13.18 -4.48
N ASP A 30 9.49 14.30 -4.10
CA ASP A 30 9.91 15.16 -2.99
C ASP A 30 9.34 14.64 -1.67
N VAL A 31 8.11 14.12 -1.71
CA VAL A 31 7.43 13.54 -0.56
C VAL A 31 6.89 12.15 -0.92
N ILE A 32 7.17 11.17 -0.07
CA ILE A 32 6.58 9.84 -0.13
C ILE A 32 5.66 9.69 1.07
N TYR A 33 4.36 9.60 0.84
CA TYR A 33 3.38 9.24 1.85
C TYR A 33 3.09 7.75 1.80
N VAL A 34 3.17 7.09 2.95
CA VAL A 34 2.77 5.69 3.09
C VAL A 34 1.48 5.59 3.89
N SER A 35 0.52 4.85 3.35
CA SER A 35 -0.71 4.51 4.06
C SER A 35 -0.41 3.42 5.09
N LEU A 36 -0.64 3.73 6.36
CA LEU A 36 -0.40 2.77 7.43
C LEU A 36 -1.68 1.92 7.66
N ARG A 37 -1.48 0.63 7.92
CA ARG A 37 -0.21 -0.07 8.16
C ARG A 37 0.36 -0.74 6.92
N GLY A 38 -0.50 -1.13 5.96
CA GLY A 38 -0.13 -1.99 4.83
C GLY A 38 1.04 -1.46 4.00
N GLY A 39 0.98 -0.17 3.61
CA GLY A 39 2.01 0.46 2.77
C GLY A 39 3.39 0.63 3.42
N ALA A 40 3.51 0.43 4.75
CA ALA A 40 4.74 0.73 5.48
C ALA A 40 5.97 -0.03 4.96
N TYR A 41 5.84 -1.34 4.75
CA TYR A 41 6.98 -2.16 4.30
C TYR A 41 7.41 -1.81 2.87
N LEU A 42 6.44 -1.69 1.96
CA LEU A 42 6.68 -1.28 0.58
C LEU A 42 7.32 0.12 0.51
N GLY A 43 6.71 1.08 1.21
CA GLY A 43 7.14 2.46 1.19
C GLY A 43 8.52 2.69 1.81
N ASN A 44 8.88 1.94 2.86
CA ASN A 44 10.21 2.00 3.46
C ASN A 44 11.30 1.64 2.44
N ILE A 45 11.10 0.57 1.68
CA ILE A 45 12.07 0.12 0.67
C ILE A 45 12.17 1.13 -0.48
N ILE A 46 11.02 1.64 -0.96
CA ILE A 46 10.98 2.66 -2.00
C ILE A 46 11.70 3.93 -1.53
N SER A 47 11.49 4.36 -0.29
CA SER A 47 12.12 5.56 0.26
C SER A 47 13.65 5.43 0.34
N GLU A 48 14.17 4.27 0.78
CA GLU A 48 15.61 4.00 0.80
C GLU A 48 16.21 4.00 -0.61
N TYR A 49 15.50 3.47 -1.62
CA TYR A 49 15.93 3.54 -3.01
C TYR A 49 16.09 4.99 -3.46
N PHE A 50 15.06 5.83 -3.25
CA PHE A 50 15.10 7.24 -3.68
C PHE A 50 16.12 8.07 -2.92
N LYS A 51 16.38 7.79 -1.66
CA LYS A 51 17.46 8.40 -0.87
C LYS A 51 18.84 8.17 -1.50
N ILE A 52 19.04 7.02 -2.16
CA ILE A 52 20.31 6.69 -2.80
C ILE A 52 20.42 7.31 -4.20
N VAL A 53 19.35 7.24 -5.00
CA VAL A 53 19.40 7.65 -6.41
C VAL A 53 19.20 9.17 -6.61
N ARG A 54 18.55 9.85 -5.67
CA ARG A 54 18.44 11.31 -5.69
C ARG A 54 19.78 11.96 -5.40
N LYS A 55 20.30 12.72 -6.37
CA LYS A 55 21.64 13.31 -6.31
C LYS A 55 21.65 14.79 -5.97
N ASP A 56 20.50 15.45 -5.96
CA ASP A 56 20.36 16.84 -5.58
C ASP A 56 20.40 17.03 -4.04
N ALA A 57 20.53 18.27 -3.59
CA ALA A 57 20.61 18.60 -2.17
C ALA A 57 19.25 18.54 -1.43
N HIS A 58 18.16 18.24 -2.15
CA HIS A 58 16.83 18.19 -1.54
C HIS A 58 16.56 16.79 -0.98
N PRO A 59 16.22 16.68 0.31
CA PRO A 59 15.86 15.39 0.90
C PRO A 59 14.51 14.89 0.34
N VAL A 60 14.38 13.57 0.22
CA VAL A 60 13.08 12.93 0.05
C VAL A 60 12.41 12.84 1.42
N TYR A 61 11.28 13.51 1.61
CA TYR A 61 10.51 13.39 2.84
C TYR A 61 9.74 12.07 2.83
N TYR A 62 10.06 11.21 3.79
CA TYR A 62 9.32 9.97 4.03
C TYR A 62 8.34 10.18 5.17
N ALA A 63 7.05 10.08 4.88
CA ALA A 63 5.97 10.40 5.79
C ALA A 63 4.92 9.30 5.81
N ALA A 64 4.23 9.17 6.93
CA ALA A 64 3.15 8.22 7.11
C ALA A 64 1.81 8.92 7.27
N VAL A 65 0.75 8.28 6.80
CA VAL A 65 -0.64 8.65 7.07
C VAL A 65 -1.38 7.47 7.70
N VAL A 66 -2.10 7.73 8.78
CA VAL A 66 -3.00 6.74 9.39
C VAL A 66 -4.38 6.94 8.82
N ALA A 67 -4.80 6.03 7.94
CA ALA A 67 -6.12 6.02 7.35
C ALA A 67 -6.85 4.70 7.69
N ARG A 68 -8.12 4.80 8.05
CA ARG A 68 -8.96 3.65 8.38
C ARG A 68 -10.25 3.69 7.58
N SER A 69 -10.59 2.58 6.93
CA SER A 69 -11.91 2.38 6.34
C SER A 69 -12.85 1.82 7.39
N TYR A 70 -14.04 2.40 7.49
CA TYR A 70 -15.12 1.90 8.33
C TYR A 70 -16.23 1.36 7.45
N THR A 71 -16.48 0.06 7.56
CA THR A 71 -17.68 -0.56 7.01
C THR A 71 -18.85 -0.33 7.99
N GLY A 72 -19.69 0.65 7.70
CA GLY A 72 -20.93 0.86 8.48
C GLY A 72 -22.06 0.02 7.88
N VAL A 73 -22.85 -0.64 8.72
CA VAL A 73 -24.07 -1.31 8.26
C VAL A 73 -25.01 -0.26 7.64
N GLY A 74 -25.19 -0.33 6.31
CA GLY A 74 -26.11 0.57 5.57
C GLY A 74 -25.56 1.93 5.17
N THR A 75 -24.24 2.20 5.30
CA THR A 75 -23.60 3.43 4.82
C THR A 75 -22.43 3.10 3.91
N ALA A 76 -22.19 3.96 2.90
CA ALA A 76 -20.99 3.86 2.08
C ALA A 76 -19.72 3.86 2.98
N ASP A 77 -18.72 3.07 2.61
CA ASP A 77 -17.45 2.99 3.33
C ASP A 77 -16.86 4.38 3.50
N LYS A 78 -16.72 4.80 4.75
CA LYS A 78 -16.11 6.09 5.08
C LYS A 78 -14.66 5.88 5.45
N VAL A 79 -13.80 6.65 4.80
CA VAL A 79 -12.38 6.73 5.19
C VAL A 79 -12.22 7.85 6.21
N LYS A 80 -11.54 7.55 7.32
CA LYS A 80 -11.12 8.52 8.33
C LYS A 80 -9.61 8.57 8.37
N VAL A 81 -9.06 9.78 8.35
CA VAL A 81 -7.65 10.04 8.59
C VAL A 81 -7.47 10.46 10.04
N ASP A 82 -6.65 9.71 10.77
CA ASP A 82 -6.33 10.01 12.17
C ASP A 82 -5.07 10.89 12.30
N GLY A 83 -4.26 10.99 11.26
CA GLY A 83 -3.10 11.89 11.26
C GLY A 83 -2.11 11.65 10.13
N TRP A 84 -1.26 12.66 9.94
CA TRP A 84 -0.13 12.68 9.02
C TRP A 84 1.14 13.01 9.82
N THR A 85 2.24 12.31 9.56
CA THR A 85 3.53 12.66 10.19
C THR A 85 4.20 13.87 9.53
N TYR A 86 3.83 14.15 8.27
CA TYR A 86 4.14 15.40 7.55
C TYR A 86 2.82 15.90 6.97
N SER A 87 2.32 17.05 7.46
CA SER A 87 1.02 17.55 7.04
C SER A 87 1.02 17.89 5.55
N PRO A 88 -0.04 17.51 4.79
CA PRO A 88 -0.23 18.00 3.42
C PRO A 88 -0.30 19.53 3.29
N ASP A 89 -0.54 20.27 4.40
CA ASP A 89 -0.51 21.73 4.41
C ASP A 89 0.89 22.32 4.13
N TYR A 90 1.93 21.51 4.25
CA TYR A 90 3.31 21.92 3.95
C TYR A 90 3.71 21.69 2.49
N LEU A 91 2.86 20.97 1.72
CA LEU A 91 3.10 20.77 0.29
C LEU A 91 3.02 22.07 -0.48
N ARG A 92 3.86 22.19 -1.49
CA ARG A 92 3.94 23.36 -2.38
C ARG A 92 3.66 22.95 -3.81
N VAL A 93 3.15 23.87 -4.61
CA VAL A 93 3.04 23.67 -6.04
C VAL A 93 4.43 23.42 -6.62
N GLY A 94 4.57 22.31 -7.34
CA GLY A 94 5.85 21.82 -7.87
C GLY A 94 6.47 20.67 -7.09
N ASP A 95 6.00 20.39 -5.85
CA ASP A 95 6.39 19.17 -5.13
C ASP A 95 5.81 17.94 -5.84
N LYS A 96 6.66 16.96 -6.07
CA LYS A 96 6.26 15.64 -6.58
C LYS A 96 5.93 14.70 -5.42
N VAL A 97 4.72 14.19 -5.39
CA VAL A 97 4.21 13.36 -4.30
C VAL A 97 4.00 11.93 -4.78
N LEU A 98 4.55 10.97 -4.06
CA LEU A 98 4.29 9.55 -4.26
C LEU A 98 3.45 9.04 -3.08
N LEU A 99 2.23 8.59 -3.36
CA LEU A 99 1.36 7.93 -2.38
C LEU A 99 1.52 6.41 -2.52
N VAL A 100 1.83 5.73 -1.42
CA VAL A 100 2.18 4.30 -1.41
C VAL A 100 1.26 3.53 -0.49
N ASP A 101 0.73 2.40 -0.98
CA ASP A 101 0.01 1.42 -0.18
C ASP A 101 0.39 -0.01 -0.61
N ASP A 102 0.05 -1.03 0.17
CA ASP A 102 0.30 -2.42 -0.19
C ASP A 102 -0.66 -2.88 -1.30
N ILE A 103 -1.93 -2.54 -1.19
CA ILE A 103 -2.96 -3.00 -2.11
C ILE A 103 -3.94 -1.89 -2.50
N PHE A 104 -4.26 -1.83 -3.78
CA PHE A 104 -5.41 -1.11 -4.29
C PHE A 104 -6.54 -2.12 -4.51
N ASP A 105 -7.41 -2.26 -3.52
CA ASP A 105 -8.57 -3.17 -3.57
C ASP A 105 -9.83 -2.39 -4.01
N SER A 106 -10.59 -1.82 -3.08
CA SER A 106 -11.71 -0.95 -3.41
C SER A 106 -11.29 0.43 -3.93
N GLY A 107 -10.06 0.84 -3.66
CA GLY A 107 -9.51 2.14 -4.00
C GLY A 107 -9.97 3.30 -3.10
N ASN A 108 -10.92 3.06 -2.17
CA ASN A 108 -11.51 4.11 -1.35
C ASN A 108 -10.48 4.89 -0.55
N THR A 109 -9.55 4.20 0.11
CA THR A 109 -8.48 4.84 0.92
C THR A 109 -7.59 5.71 0.05
N ILE A 110 -7.08 5.16 -1.05
CA ILE A 110 -6.17 5.87 -1.94
C ILE A 110 -6.85 7.09 -2.57
N ASN A 111 -8.09 6.94 -3.06
CA ASN A 111 -8.82 8.06 -3.65
C ASN A 111 -9.07 9.18 -2.63
N TYR A 112 -9.41 8.83 -1.40
CA TYR A 112 -9.62 9.80 -0.34
C TYR A 112 -8.34 10.56 0.02
N LEU A 113 -7.22 9.85 0.19
CA LEU A 113 -5.91 10.46 0.51
C LEU A 113 -5.40 11.31 -0.66
N ALA A 114 -5.54 10.81 -1.88
CA ALA A 114 -5.15 11.53 -3.08
C ALA A 114 -5.94 12.83 -3.24
N GLN A 115 -7.26 12.82 -2.94
CA GLN A 115 -8.08 14.02 -2.99
C GLN A 115 -7.58 15.08 -2.00
N ILE A 116 -7.23 14.68 -0.76
CA ILE A 116 -6.65 15.61 0.24
C ILE A 116 -5.38 16.28 -0.31
N ILE A 117 -4.51 15.53 -1.00
CA ILE A 117 -3.28 16.06 -1.58
C ILE A 117 -3.58 17.00 -2.75
N LEU A 118 -4.51 16.63 -3.63
CA LEU A 118 -4.92 17.47 -4.76
C LEU A 118 -5.55 18.79 -4.29
N ASP A 119 -6.34 18.76 -3.20
CA ASP A 119 -6.97 19.95 -2.62
C ASP A 119 -5.93 20.95 -2.04
N LYS A 120 -4.68 20.53 -1.86
CA LYS A 120 -3.56 21.42 -1.52
C LYS A 120 -2.92 22.11 -2.72
N GLY A 121 -3.46 21.88 -3.92
CA GLY A 121 -3.00 22.49 -5.16
C GLY A 121 -1.89 21.71 -5.86
N ILE A 122 -1.62 20.48 -5.44
CA ILE A 122 -0.69 19.59 -6.16
C ILE A 122 -1.38 19.11 -7.45
N PRO A 123 -0.82 19.35 -8.64
CA PRO A 123 -1.38 18.88 -9.90
C PRO A 123 -1.39 17.34 -9.94
N ARG A 124 -2.41 16.75 -10.61
CA ARG A 124 -2.49 15.27 -10.76
C ARG A 124 -1.23 14.65 -11.38
N ASN A 125 -0.56 15.36 -12.27
CA ASN A 125 0.68 14.88 -12.88
C ASN A 125 1.85 14.80 -11.88
N ASP A 126 1.82 15.60 -10.81
CA ASP A 126 2.82 15.63 -9.76
C ASP A 126 2.45 14.73 -8.58
N LEU A 127 1.25 14.16 -8.57
CA LEU A 127 0.83 13.10 -7.66
C LEU A 127 0.85 11.75 -8.38
N LYS A 128 1.65 10.80 -7.89
CA LYS A 128 1.67 9.42 -8.36
C LYS A 128 1.26 8.46 -7.25
N VAL A 129 0.60 7.38 -7.64
CA VAL A 129 0.16 6.31 -6.74
C VAL A 129 0.92 5.03 -7.09
N ALA A 130 1.54 4.42 -6.09
CA ALA A 130 2.26 3.16 -6.23
C ALA A 130 1.75 2.13 -5.22
N VAL A 131 1.47 0.92 -5.70
CA VAL A 131 0.99 -0.19 -4.87
C VAL A 131 1.72 -1.48 -5.22
N HIS A 132 1.75 -2.43 -4.27
CA HIS A 132 2.27 -3.75 -4.59
C HIS A 132 1.26 -4.52 -5.42
N ASP A 133 0.02 -4.61 -4.98
CA ASP A 133 -1.05 -5.31 -5.67
C ASP A 133 -2.18 -4.36 -6.09
N TYR A 134 -2.56 -4.46 -7.36
CA TYR A 134 -3.66 -3.71 -7.94
C TYR A 134 -4.78 -4.67 -8.35
N LYS A 135 -5.89 -4.69 -7.62
CA LYS A 135 -7.10 -5.39 -8.02
C LYS A 135 -7.93 -4.51 -8.95
N PHE A 136 -8.01 -4.90 -10.19
CA PHE A 136 -8.78 -4.22 -11.22
C PHE A 136 -10.07 -5.00 -11.49
N PHE A 137 -11.22 -4.41 -11.21
CA PHE A 137 -12.52 -5.02 -11.45
C PHE A 137 -13.10 -4.52 -12.76
N HIS A 138 -13.27 -5.43 -13.73
CA HIS A 138 -13.76 -5.11 -15.08
C HIS A 138 -15.18 -4.53 -15.09
N ASP A 139 -16.00 -4.91 -14.13
CA ASP A 139 -17.40 -4.51 -13.98
C ASP A 139 -17.58 -3.26 -13.11
N LYS A 140 -16.49 -2.66 -12.61
CA LYS A 140 -16.48 -1.40 -11.87
C LYS A 140 -15.41 -0.40 -12.34
N PRO A 141 -15.22 -0.17 -13.65
CA PRO A 141 -14.12 0.66 -14.14
C PRO A 141 -14.22 2.14 -13.75
N GLU A 142 -15.44 2.61 -13.44
CA GLU A 142 -15.71 4.05 -13.21
C GLU A 142 -15.69 4.44 -11.72
N GLN A 143 -15.49 3.50 -10.80
CA GLN A 143 -15.59 3.78 -9.35
C GLN A 143 -14.41 4.54 -8.78
N HIS A 144 -13.30 4.68 -9.52
CA HIS A 144 -12.08 5.28 -9.00
C HIS A 144 -11.62 6.45 -9.88
N LEU A 145 -11.69 7.66 -9.32
CA LEU A 145 -11.18 8.87 -9.96
C LEU A 145 -9.64 8.79 -10.16
N ILE A 146 -8.96 8.09 -9.24
CA ILE A 146 -7.51 7.92 -9.27
C ILE A 146 -7.21 6.43 -9.15
N GLN A 147 -6.56 5.90 -10.17
CA GLN A 147 -6.04 4.54 -10.20
C GLN A 147 -4.52 4.57 -9.94
N PRO A 148 -3.90 3.44 -9.55
CA PRO A 148 -2.46 3.36 -9.42
C PRO A 148 -1.75 3.72 -10.73
N ASP A 149 -0.72 4.57 -10.63
CA ASP A 149 0.19 4.85 -11.75
C ASP A 149 1.24 3.74 -11.87
N TYR A 150 1.57 3.10 -10.71
CA TYR A 150 2.58 2.05 -10.61
C TYR A 150 2.10 0.90 -9.72
N TRP A 151 2.37 -0.33 -10.14
CA TRP A 151 2.05 -1.54 -9.37
C TRP A 151 3.08 -2.64 -9.62
N CYS A 152 3.28 -3.52 -8.66
CA CYS A 152 4.12 -4.70 -8.88
C CYS A 152 3.34 -5.81 -9.60
N ARG A 153 2.10 -6.06 -9.16
CA ARG A 153 1.21 -7.08 -9.72
C ARG A 153 -0.18 -6.49 -9.96
N LYS A 154 -0.79 -6.87 -11.08
CA LYS A 154 -2.17 -6.51 -11.40
C LYS A 154 -3.02 -7.78 -11.43
N HIS A 155 -4.14 -7.76 -10.72
CA HIS A 155 -5.12 -8.83 -10.66
C HIS A 155 -6.40 -8.35 -11.36
N GLU A 156 -6.72 -8.98 -12.46
CA GLU A 156 -7.95 -8.71 -13.18
C GLU A 156 -9.02 -9.70 -12.69
N ALA A 157 -10.08 -9.16 -12.15
CA ALA A 157 -11.17 -9.92 -11.54
C ALA A 157 -12.53 -9.33 -11.89
N SER A 158 -13.58 -10.11 -11.72
CA SER A 158 -14.95 -9.63 -11.63
C SER A 158 -15.32 -9.44 -10.17
N VAL A 159 -16.29 -8.57 -9.87
CA VAL A 159 -16.81 -8.37 -8.50
C VAL A 159 -17.32 -9.69 -7.88
N HIS A 160 -17.72 -10.64 -8.72
CA HIS A 160 -18.14 -11.95 -8.25
C HIS A 160 -17.00 -12.87 -7.82
N ASP A 161 -15.73 -12.52 -8.15
CA ASP A 161 -14.51 -13.25 -7.78
C ASP A 161 -13.85 -12.69 -6.49
N GLU A 162 -14.58 -11.91 -5.69
CA GLU A 162 -14.09 -11.24 -4.46
C GLU A 162 -13.56 -12.20 -3.36
N ASN A 163 -13.58 -13.50 -3.60
CA ASN A 163 -13.12 -14.51 -2.64
C ASN A 163 -11.61 -14.74 -2.61
N PHE A 164 -10.82 -13.80 -3.12
CA PHE A 164 -9.37 -13.87 -3.15
C PHE A 164 -8.75 -12.88 -2.17
N TRP A 165 -7.98 -13.38 -1.21
CA TRP A 165 -7.26 -12.58 -0.21
C TRP A 165 -5.75 -12.72 -0.41
N ILE A 166 -5.03 -11.59 -0.48
CA ILE A 166 -3.58 -11.57 -0.46
C ILE A 166 -3.16 -11.35 0.98
N HIS A 167 -2.53 -12.36 1.56
CA HIS A 167 -2.01 -12.31 2.92
C HIS A 167 -0.54 -11.92 2.89
N TYR A 168 -0.23 -10.70 3.31
CA TYR A 168 1.13 -10.20 3.36
C TYR A 168 1.83 -10.66 4.63
N MET A 169 2.72 -11.63 4.52
CA MET A 169 3.48 -12.16 5.66
C MET A 169 4.39 -11.12 6.31
N SER A 170 4.60 -9.97 5.67
CA SER A 170 5.37 -8.85 6.21
C SER A 170 4.68 -8.10 7.34
N HIS A 171 3.34 -8.12 7.41
CA HIS A 171 2.60 -7.29 8.38
C HIS A 171 1.23 -7.81 8.78
N GLU A 172 0.75 -8.91 8.20
CA GLU A 172 -0.56 -9.49 8.54
C GLU A 172 -0.41 -10.75 9.38
N LEU A 173 -1.19 -10.84 10.45
CA LEU A 173 -1.32 -12.03 11.30
C LEU A 173 -2.78 -12.38 11.59
N THR A 174 -3.73 -11.54 11.16
CA THR A 174 -5.16 -11.72 11.45
C THR A 174 -5.80 -12.78 10.57
N GLY A 175 -6.70 -13.56 11.15
CA GLY A 175 -7.54 -14.53 10.43
C GLY A 175 -6.78 -15.74 9.88
N LEU A 176 -5.65 -16.09 10.49
CA LEU A 176 -4.88 -17.28 10.16
C LEU A 176 -5.50 -18.52 10.82
N LYS A 177 -5.54 -19.62 10.06
CA LYS A 177 -5.93 -20.93 10.55
C LYS A 177 -4.69 -21.71 10.97
N GLU A 178 -4.84 -22.67 11.88
CA GLU A 178 -3.74 -23.52 12.33
C GLU A 178 -2.99 -24.19 11.17
N THR A 179 -3.73 -24.71 10.18
CA THR A 179 -3.12 -25.31 8.98
C THR A 179 -2.30 -24.31 8.17
N GLU A 180 -2.73 -23.04 8.10
CA GLU A 180 -2.02 -21.98 7.38
C GLU A 180 -0.75 -21.55 8.15
N LEU A 181 -0.80 -21.54 9.49
CA LEU A 181 0.35 -21.28 10.36
C LEU A 181 1.38 -22.39 10.21
N GLU A 182 0.94 -23.66 10.27
CA GLU A 182 1.82 -24.82 10.09
C GLU A 182 2.55 -24.77 8.75
N GLU A 183 1.82 -24.52 7.66
CA GLU A 183 2.40 -24.54 6.30
C GLU A 183 3.32 -23.35 6.01
N ASN A 184 2.99 -22.14 6.49
CA ASN A 184 3.66 -20.92 6.08
C ASN A 184 4.63 -20.35 7.12
N TYR A 185 4.48 -20.73 8.40
CA TYR A 185 5.27 -20.17 9.49
C TYR A 185 6.08 -21.26 10.22
N TYR A 186 5.44 -22.28 10.80
CA TYR A 186 6.10 -23.25 11.68
C TYR A 186 7.08 -24.18 10.96
N ARG A 187 6.79 -24.58 9.71
CA ARG A 187 7.73 -25.38 8.91
C ARG A 187 9.03 -24.66 8.63
N ARG A 188 8.99 -23.33 8.54
CA ARG A 188 10.17 -22.51 8.31
C ARG A 188 10.93 -22.24 9.59
N ASP A 189 10.20 -21.99 10.68
CA ASP A 189 10.74 -21.65 11.98
C ASP A 189 9.84 -22.22 13.07
N PRO A 190 10.18 -23.39 13.63
CA PRO A 190 9.37 -24.05 14.66
C PRO A 190 9.21 -23.24 15.96
N GLU A 191 10.13 -22.31 16.26
CA GLU A 191 10.04 -21.46 17.45
C GLU A 191 8.84 -20.52 17.38
N LEU A 192 8.35 -20.22 16.17
CA LEU A 192 7.15 -19.41 15.96
C LEU A 192 5.87 -20.07 16.49
N HIS A 193 5.86 -21.40 16.66
CA HIS A 193 4.69 -22.09 17.22
C HIS A 193 4.30 -21.53 18.59
N ASP A 194 5.24 -21.39 19.50
CA ASP A 194 4.95 -20.85 20.84
C ASP A 194 4.60 -19.35 20.84
N VAL A 195 5.09 -18.62 19.85
CA VAL A 195 4.82 -17.19 19.70
C VAL A 195 3.44 -16.92 19.11
N LEU A 196 3.02 -17.71 18.11
CA LEU A 196 1.82 -17.46 17.33
C LEU A 196 0.58 -18.21 17.83
N LYS A 197 0.73 -19.22 18.70
CA LYS A 197 -0.43 -19.95 19.25
C LYS A 197 -1.43 -19.05 19.97
N ILE A 198 -0.97 -17.93 20.54
CA ILE A 198 -1.83 -16.94 21.22
C ILE A 198 -2.85 -16.30 20.27
N ILE A 199 -2.55 -16.21 18.97
CA ILE A 199 -3.45 -15.59 18.00
C ILE A 199 -4.49 -16.55 17.41
N THR A 200 -4.42 -17.83 17.73
CA THR A 200 -5.37 -18.86 17.29
C THR A 200 -6.35 -19.28 18.39
N GLU A 201 -6.21 -18.77 19.60
CA GLU A 201 -7.03 -19.16 20.78
C GLU A 201 -8.37 -18.42 20.90
N ASP A 202 -8.85 -17.71 19.85
CA ASP A 202 -10.18 -17.06 19.80
C ASP A 202 -11.12 -17.73 18.78
#